data_0cb55b03c77d5071cf2e7913f68d881b
#
_entry.id   0cb55b03c77d5071cf2e7913f68d881b
#
_cell.length_a   1.000
_cell.length_b   1.000
_cell.length_c   1.000
_cell.angle_alpha   90.00
_cell.angle_beta   90.00
_cell.angle_gamma   90.00
#
_symmetry.space_group_name_H-M   'P 1'
#
loop_
_entity.id
_entity.type
_entity.pdbx_description
1 polymer ?
#
loop_
_entity_poly.entity_id
_entity_poly.type
_entity_poly.pdbx_seq_one_letter_code
_entity_poly.pdbx_strand_id
1 'polypeptide(L)'
;THAHIGHYTGLIHLGKEVMGSKNISVFAMPKMQSFLRSNGPWEQLINLKNIQIKPMKNDREIKLIDKLFIEPLLVPHRDEYSETIGLKIIGPKKSALYIPDIDKWEKWDQNIFELIQHIDYAFIDGTFYSENELPNRNMEDIPHPLITESMEILYNLNSTNRNKIYFIHFNHSNPAIMNGAVANDIRSKQFNVARQGMIFEL
;
A
#
# COMPACT_ATOMS: atom_id res chain seq x y z
N THR A 1 -6.01 3.69 0.47
CA THR A 1 -5.59 3.02 1.71
C THR A 1 -5.88 3.86 2.95
N HIS A 2 -5.67 5.20 2.92
CA HIS A 2 -5.87 6.10 4.05
C HIS A 2 -5.95 7.58 3.59
N ALA A 3 -6.22 8.50 4.53
CA ALA A 3 -6.46 9.92 4.22
C ALA A 3 -5.20 10.79 4.27
N HIS A 4 -4.05 10.31 3.79
CA HIS A 4 -2.94 11.16 3.42
C HIS A 4 -3.08 11.60 1.95
N ILE A 5 -2.69 12.85 1.66
CA ILE A 5 -2.98 13.51 0.38
C ILE A 5 -2.62 12.65 -0.84
N GLY A 6 -1.46 12.01 -0.85
CA GLY A 6 -1.01 11.17 -1.96
C GLY A 6 -1.89 9.94 -2.24
N HIS A 7 -2.75 9.52 -1.30
CA HIS A 7 -3.49 8.27 -1.36
C HIS A 7 -4.97 8.39 -1.71
N TYR A 8 -5.52 9.62 -1.77
CA TYR A 8 -6.95 9.82 -2.09
C TYR A 8 -7.23 10.98 -3.03
N THR A 9 -6.29 11.90 -3.26
CA THR A 9 -6.53 13.08 -4.12
C THR A 9 -6.92 12.70 -5.54
N GLY A 10 -6.44 11.57 -6.06
CA GLY A 10 -6.81 11.09 -7.38
C GLY A 10 -8.32 10.91 -7.60
N LEU A 11 -9.11 10.76 -6.55
CA LEU A 11 -10.58 10.70 -6.64
C LEU A 11 -11.19 11.94 -7.28
N ILE A 12 -10.54 13.11 -7.17
CA ILE A 12 -11.03 14.37 -7.74
C ILE A 12 -11.24 14.28 -9.25
N HIS A 13 -10.46 13.45 -9.95
CA HIS A 13 -10.59 13.24 -11.38
C HIS A 13 -11.88 12.55 -11.80
N LEU A 14 -12.58 11.90 -10.88
CA LEU A 14 -13.88 11.29 -11.13
C LEU A 14 -15.02 12.32 -11.20
N GLY A 15 -14.75 13.57 -10.78
CA GLY A 15 -15.70 14.67 -10.77
C GLY A 15 -16.15 15.14 -12.15
N LYS A 16 -17.17 15.98 -12.15
CA LYS A 16 -17.81 16.52 -13.39
C LYS A 16 -16.86 17.36 -14.24
N GLU A 17 -15.84 17.96 -13.61
CA GLU A 17 -14.88 18.85 -14.28
C GLU A 17 -13.85 18.07 -15.13
N VAL A 18 -13.69 16.76 -14.88
CA VAL A 18 -12.74 15.90 -15.61
C VAL A 18 -13.47 14.75 -16.30
N MET A 19 -13.80 13.67 -15.56
CA MET A 19 -14.38 12.46 -16.17
C MET A 19 -15.90 12.43 -16.15
N GLY A 20 -16.55 13.17 -15.25
CA GLY A 20 -18.00 13.12 -15.06
C GLY A 20 -18.51 11.71 -14.78
N SER A 21 -17.74 10.94 -14.05
CA SER A 21 -18.03 9.53 -13.75
C SER A 21 -19.39 9.36 -13.07
N LYS A 22 -19.97 8.17 -13.17
CA LYS A 22 -21.26 7.86 -12.52
C LYS A 22 -21.15 6.59 -11.70
N ASN A 23 -21.45 6.74 -10.39
CA ASN A 23 -21.56 5.64 -9.42
C ASN A 23 -20.32 4.72 -9.35
N ILE A 24 -19.11 5.25 -9.52
CA ILE A 24 -17.89 4.48 -9.34
C ILE A 24 -17.82 4.01 -7.87
N SER A 25 -17.74 2.72 -7.66
CA SER A 25 -17.65 2.15 -6.31
C SER A 25 -16.30 2.48 -5.68
N VAL A 26 -16.34 3.14 -4.52
CA VAL A 26 -15.17 3.45 -3.71
C VAL A 26 -15.30 2.72 -2.37
N PHE A 27 -14.50 1.69 -2.19
CA PHE A 27 -14.47 0.93 -0.96
C PHE A 27 -13.62 1.68 0.08
N ALA A 28 -14.15 1.87 1.29
CA ALA A 28 -13.50 2.65 2.33
C ALA A 28 -13.81 2.14 3.74
N MET A 29 -12.84 2.25 4.64
CA MET A 29 -12.99 2.00 6.06
C MET A 29 -13.85 3.09 6.73
N PRO A 30 -14.42 2.85 7.91
CA PRO A 30 -15.40 3.76 8.52
C PRO A 30 -14.94 5.22 8.67
N LYS A 31 -13.74 5.48 9.19
CA LYS A 31 -13.23 6.86 9.31
C LYS A 31 -12.97 7.48 7.93
N MET A 32 -12.43 6.71 6.97
CA MET A 32 -12.24 7.17 5.59
C MET A 32 -13.58 7.50 4.92
N GLN A 33 -14.64 6.74 5.17
CA GLN A 33 -15.99 7.08 4.69
C GLN A 33 -16.46 8.41 5.27
N SER A 34 -16.29 8.62 6.60
CA SER A 34 -16.64 9.88 7.27
C SER A 34 -15.84 11.04 6.70
N PHE A 35 -14.52 10.85 6.53
CA PHE A 35 -13.64 11.86 5.93
C PHE A 35 -14.13 12.30 4.55
N LEU A 36 -14.40 11.37 3.64
CA LEU A 36 -14.86 11.69 2.29
C LEU A 36 -16.24 12.36 2.27
N ARG A 37 -17.12 12.06 3.24
CA ARG A 37 -18.47 12.64 3.33
C ARG A 37 -18.50 14.05 3.91
N SER A 38 -17.52 14.41 4.74
CA SER A 38 -17.51 15.66 5.51
C SER A 38 -16.51 16.69 5.01
N ASN A 39 -15.73 16.37 3.98
CA ASN A 39 -14.72 17.29 3.45
C ASN A 39 -14.97 17.61 1.96
N GLY A 40 -15.08 18.90 1.65
CA GLY A 40 -15.04 19.36 0.27
C GLY A 40 -13.61 19.26 -0.32
N PRO A 41 -13.47 18.98 -1.63
CA PRO A 41 -14.54 18.75 -2.60
C PRO A 41 -15.01 17.29 -2.73
N TRP A 42 -14.53 16.35 -1.89
CA TRP A 42 -14.87 14.93 -1.99
C TRP A 42 -16.33 14.64 -1.71
N GLU A 43 -16.95 15.36 -0.76
CA GLU A 43 -18.39 15.24 -0.50
C GLU A 43 -19.22 15.57 -1.74
N GLN A 44 -18.75 16.48 -2.59
CA GLN A 44 -19.41 16.82 -3.85
C GLN A 44 -19.44 15.63 -4.82
N LEU A 45 -18.37 14.82 -4.90
CA LEU A 45 -18.34 13.62 -5.72
C LEU A 45 -19.43 12.62 -5.32
N ILE A 46 -19.73 12.53 -4.02
CA ILE A 46 -20.78 11.67 -3.47
C ILE A 46 -22.14 12.24 -3.80
N ASN A 47 -22.35 13.54 -3.54
CA ASN A 47 -23.62 14.24 -3.76
C ASN A 47 -24.03 14.24 -5.24
N LEU A 48 -23.07 14.41 -6.14
CA LEU A 48 -23.27 14.37 -7.59
C LEU A 48 -23.31 12.93 -8.15
N LYS A 49 -23.18 11.91 -7.30
CA LYS A 49 -23.14 10.50 -7.66
C LYS A 49 -22.01 10.15 -8.64
N ASN A 50 -20.92 10.89 -8.62
CA ASN A 50 -19.71 10.52 -9.34
C ASN A 50 -19.12 9.24 -8.73
N ILE A 51 -19.11 9.15 -7.41
CA ILE A 51 -18.69 7.97 -6.64
C ILE A 51 -19.81 7.47 -5.74
N GLN A 52 -19.74 6.18 -5.41
CA GLN A 52 -20.59 5.53 -4.42
C GLN A 52 -19.70 4.84 -3.36
N ILE A 53 -19.79 5.32 -2.12
CA ILE A 53 -19.04 4.71 -1.01
C ILE A 53 -19.59 3.33 -0.68
N LYS A 54 -18.71 2.34 -0.66
CA LYS A 54 -18.97 0.97 -0.22
C LYS A 54 -18.21 0.70 1.08
N PRO A 55 -18.85 0.14 2.10
CA PRO A 55 -18.17 -0.10 3.38
C PRO A 55 -17.15 -1.22 3.27
N MET A 56 -16.01 -1.01 3.95
CA MET A 56 -15.02 -2.05 4.26
C MET A 56 -14.97 -2.26 5.78
N LYS A 57 -14.53 -3.43 6.18
CA LYS A 57 -14.27 -3.78 7.57
C LYS A 57 -13.03 -4.66 7.63
N ASN A 58 -12.17 -4.40 8.62
CA ASN A 58 -10.95 -5.19 8.85
C ASN A 58 -11.24 -6.70 8.86
N ASP A 59 -10.35 -7.47 8.24
CA ASP A 59 -10.41 -8.94 8.16
C ASP A 59 -11.75 -9.46 7.60
N ARG A 60 -12.36 -8.70 6.68
CA ARG A 60 -13.60 -9.10 5.99
C ARG A 60 -13.40 -9.05 4.49
N GLU A 61 -13.46 -10.24 3.90
CA GLU A 61 -13.36 -10.42 2.47
C GLU A 61 -14.51 -9.70 1.73
N ILE A 62 -14.18 -9.05 0.64
CA ILE A 62 -15.10 -8.34 -0.25
C ILE A 62 -14.92 -8.87 -1.65
N LYS A 63 -15.98 -9.40 -2.23
CA LYS A 63 -16.01 -9.78 -3.65
C LYS A 63 -16.05 -8.53 -4.52
N LEU A 64 -15.06 -8.32 -5.37
CA LEU A 64 -15.01 -7.22 -6.34
C LEU A 64 -15.72 -7.62 -7.66
N ILE A 65 -15.29 -8.74 -8.21
CA ILE A 65 -15.87 -9.38 -9.40
C ILE A 65 -15.81 -10.90 -9.22
N ASP A 66 -16.24 -11.67 -10.20
CA ASP A 66 -16.13 -13.12 -10.10
C ASP A 66 -14.67 -13.55 -9.93
N LYS A 67 -14.41 -14.41 -8.92
CA LYS A 67 -13.09 -14.95 -8.55
C LYS A 67 -12.03 -13.92 -8.18
N LEU A 68 -12.40 -12.66 -7.91
CA LEU A 68 -11.48 -11.64 -7.40
C LEU A 68 -12.04 -11.02 -6.11
N PHE A 69 -11.26 -11.14 -5.05
CA PHE A 69 -11.63 -10.66 -3.72
C PHE A 69 -10.53 -9.79 -3.14
N ILE A 70 -10.90 -8.92 -2.22
CA ILE A 70 -9.96 -8.16 -1.37
C ILE A 70 -10.33 -8.34 0.09
N GLU A 71 -9.32 -8.34 0.94
CA GLU A 71 -9.45 -8.36 2.39
C GLU A 71 -8.61 -7.21 2.95
N PRO A 72 -9.23 -6.18 3.57
CA PRO A 72 -8.48 -5.09 4.18
C PRO A 72 -7.86 -5.55 5.50
N LEU A 73 -6.61 -5.18 5.71
CA LEU A 73 -5.82 -5.43 6.90
C LEU A 73 -5.45 -4.10 7.53
N LEU A 74 -5.84 -3.85 8.78
CA LEU A 74 -5.36 -2.66 9.49
C LEU A 74 -3.85 -2.73 9.67
N VAL A 75 -3.17 -1.64 9.37
CA VAL A 75 -1.73 -1.49 9.57
C VAL A 75 -1.45 -0.26 10.42
N PRO A 76 -0.45 -0.28 11.30
CA PRO A 76 -0.06 0.89 12.07
C PRO A 76 0.49 1.97 11.14
N HIS A 77 0.00 3.19 11.32
CA HIS A 77 0.52 4.38 10.65
C HIS A 77 -0.02 5.63 11.36
N ARG A 78 0.19 6.82 10.79
CA ARG A 78 -0.39 8.07 11.31
C ARG A 78 -1.86 8.17 10.90
N ASP A 79 -2.74 7.86 11.82
CA ASP A 79 -4.19 7.74 11.59
C ASP A 79 -4.94 9.05 11.97
N GLU A 80 -4.42 10.21 11.56
CA GLU A 80 -4.98 11.52 11.92
C GLU A 80 -6.43 11.69 11.42
N TYR A 81 -6.73 11.18 10.23
CA TYR A 81 -8.04 11.39 9.58
C TYR A 81 -8.77 10.08 9.24
N SER A 82 -8.06 9.00 9.08
CA SER A 82 -8.65 7.71 8.73
C SER A 82 -7.81 6.56 9.26
N GLU A 83 -8.38 5.37 9.25
CA GLU A 83 -7.60 4.14 9.37
C GLU A 83 -6.64 4.03 8.20
N THR A 84 -5.47 3.41 8.44
CA THR A 84 -4.55 2.97 7.37
C THR A 84 -4.69 1.48 7.17
N ILE A 85 -4.79 1.06 5.92
CA ILE A 85 -4.94 -0.35 5.55
C ILE A 85 -3.94 -0.80 4.49
N GLY A 86 -3.49 -2.04 4.63
CA GLY A 86 -3.05 -2.87 3.53
C GLY A 86 -4.23 -3.66 2.95
N LEU A 87 -3.97 -4.36 1.86
CA LEU A 87 -4.95 -5.23 1.20
C LEU A 87 -4.32 -6.58 0.89
N LYS A 88 -5.03 -7.66 1.24
CA LYS A 88 -4.80 -8.96 0.62
C LYS A 88 -5.71 -9.06 -0.59
N ILE A 89 -5.16 -9.37 -1.74
CA ILE A 89 -5.87 -9.50 -3.02
C ILE A 89 -5.85 -10.97 -3.40
N ILE A 90 -7.01 -11.56 -3.59
CA ILE A 90 -7.17 -12.99 -3.80
C ILE A 90 -7.77 -13.19 -5.19
N GLY A 91 -6.95 -13.65 -6.10
CA GLY A 91 -7.35 -13.99 -7.46
C GLY A 91 -7.70 -15.48 -7.62
N PRO A 92 -8.04 -15.90 -8.84
CA PRO A 92 -8.45 -17.28 -9.11
C PRO A 92 -7.32 -18.31 -8.99
N LYS A 93 -6.06 -17.89 -9.06
CA LYS A 93 -4.88 -18.77 -9.02
C LYS A 93 -3.84 -18.33 -8.01
N LYS A 94 -3.71 -17.04 -7.80
CA LYS A 94 -2.67 -16.44 -6.97
C LYS A 94 -3.22 -15.32 -6.10
N SER A 95 -2.46 -14.97 -5.08
CA SER A 95 -2.77 -13.92 -4.12
C SER A 95 -1.64 -12.91 -4.02
N ALA A 96 -1.99 -11.68 -3.68
CA ALA A 96 -1.02 -10.62 -3.43
C ALA A 96 -1.31 -9.90 -2.12
N LEU A 97 -0.26 -9.48 -1.43
CA LEU A 97 -0.29 -8.55 -0.32
C LEU A 97 0.12 -7.17 -0.83
N TYR A 98 -0.64 -6.13 -0.49
CA TYR A 98 -0.38 -4.76 -0.88
C TYR A 98 -0.39 -3.85 0.35
N ILE A 99 0.78 -3.46 0.82
CA ILE A 99 0.98 -2.57 1.98
C ILE A 99 1.89 -1.42 1.54
N PRO A 100 1.34 -0.38 0.91
CA PRO A 100 2.15 0.72 0.37
C PRO A 100 2.69 1.64 1.45
N ASP A 101 2.03 1.69 2.60
CA ASP A 101 2.32 2.63 3.67
C ASP A 101 2.04 2.00 5.02
N ILE A 102 3.05 1.93 5.87
CA ILE A 102 2.99 1.33 7.21
C ILE A 102 4.06 2.00 8.09
N ASP A 103 3.85 2.07 9.40
CA ASP A 103 4.89 2.37 10.38
C ASP A 103 5.83 1.14 10.54
N LYS A 104 6.73 1.16 11.48
CA LYS A 104 7.68 0.05 11.73
C LYS A 104 6.96 -1.29 11.91
N TRP A 105 7.52 -2.35 11.34
CA TRP A 105 6.92 -3.69 11.36
C TRP A 105 6.63 -4.23 12.77
N GLU A 106 7.47 -3.88 13.76
CA GLU A 106 7.29 -4.28 15.16
C GLU A 106 6.08 -3.63 15.85
N LYS A 107 5.50 -2.58 15.27
CA LYS A 107 4.27 -1.96 15.76
C LYS A 107 3.01 -2.63 15.24
N TRP A 108 3.15 -3.52 14.27
CA TRP A 108 2.03 -4.24 13.70
C TRP A 108 1.72 -5.49 14.53
N ASP A 109 0.44 -5.74 14.81
CA ASP A 109 -0.03 -6.91 15.54
C ASP A 109 0.00 -8.21 14.72
N GLN A 110 0.25 -8.11 13.39
CA GLN A 110 0.43 -9.25 12.51
C GLN A 110 1.91 -9.46 12.15
N ASN A 111 2.27 -10.68 11.83
CA ASN A 111 3.62 -11.06 11.48
C ASN A 111 3.80 -11.07 9.95
N ILE A 112 4.50 -10.06 9.41
CA ILE A 112 4.79 -9.95 7.96
C ILE A 112 5.56 -11.17 7.42
N PHE A 113 6.46 -11.76 8.22
CA PHE A 113 7.22 -12.93 7.84
C PHE A 113 6.30 -14.14 7.57
N GLU A 114 5.29 -14.35 8.41
CA GLU A 114 4.30 -15.41 8.23
C GLU A 114 3.38 -15.13 7.05
N LEU A 115 2.90 -13.90 6.91
CA LEU A 115 2.01 -13.53 5.80
C LEU A 115 2.66 -13.80 4.44
N ILE A 116 3.94 -13.44 4.26
CA ILE A 116 4.65 -13.63 2.99
C ILE A 116 4.76 -15.11 2.60
N GLN A 117 4.80 -16.03 3.56
CA GLN A 117 4.85 -17.45 3.25
C GLN A 117 3.58 -17.97 2.56
N HIS A 118 2.44 -17.32 2.81
CA HIS A 118 1.11 -17.76 2.38
C HIS A 118 0.54 -16.98 1.19
N ILE A 119 1.34 -16.14 0.53
CA ILE A 119 0.94 -15.37 -0.65
C ILE A 119 1.92 -15.59 -1.81
N ASP A 120 1.55 -15.19 -3.01
CA ASP A 120 2.38 -15.32 -4.22
C ASP A 120 3.16 -14.04 -4.53
N TYR A 121 2.65 -12.87 -4.17
CA TYR A 121 3.29 -11.57 -4.36
C TYR A 121 3.11 -10.70 -3.12
N ALA A 122 4.15 -9.95 -2.74
CA ALA A 122 4.10 -8.96 -1.68
C ALA A 122 4.59 -7.61 -2.18
N PHE A 123 3.71 -6.63 -2.26
CA PHE A 123 4.03 -5.24 -2.57
C PHE A 123 4.03 -4.47 -1.27
N ILE A 124 5.21 -4.15 -0.75
CA ILE A 124 5.38 -3.57 0.58
C ILE A 124 6.08 -2.22 0.53
N ASP A 125 5.91 -1.46 1.60
CA ASP A 125 6.49 -0.13 1.79
C ASP A 125 8.00 -0.14 1.53
N GLY A 126 8.42 0.74 0.65
CA GLY A 126 9.81 0.99 0.31
C GLY A 126 10.09 2.49 0.24
N THR A 127 9.38 3.29 1.05
CA THR A 127 9.46 4.75 1.00
C THR A 127 10.90 5.24 1.13
N PHE A 128 11.66 4.74 2.07
CA PHE A 128 13.07 5.08 2.27
C PHE A 128 13.96 3.85 2.20
N TYR A 129 15.19 4.04 1.69
CA TYR A 129 16.15 2.94 1.55
C TYR A 129 16.89 2.67 2.86
N SER A 130 17.50 3.72 3.47
CA SER A 130 18.37 3.58 4.62
C SER A 130 18.39 4.84 5.49
N GLU A 131 18.95 4.75 6.68
CA GLU A 131 19.07 5.85 7.66
C GLU A 131 19.77 7.10 7.11
N ASN A 132 20.66 6.95 6.16
CA ASN A 132 21.44 8.06 5.60
C ASN A 132 20.75 8.81 4.46
N GLU A 133 19.51 8.44 4.09
CA GLU A 133 18.82 9.01 2.95
C GLU A 133 18.43 10.47 3.17
N LEU A 134 18.07 10.85 4.39
CA LEU A 134 17.69 12.23 4.76
C LEU A 134 18.61 12.76 5.86
N PRO A 135 19.79 13.32 5.54
CA PRO A 135 20.84 13.65 6.52
C PRO A 135 20.45 14.68 7.58
N ASN A 136 19.36 15.44 7.35
CA ASN A 136 18.86 16.47 8.26
C ASN A 136 17.64 16.03 9.07
N ARG A 137 17.27 14.75 9.04
CA ARG A 137 16.13 14.20 9.77
C ARG A 137 16.57 12.98 10.58
N ASN A 138 16.02 12.86 11.78
CA ASN A 138 16.10 11.61 12.52
C ASN A 138 15.16 10.59 11.84
N MET A 139 15.71 9.55 11.25
CA MET A 139 14.94 8.53 10.51
C MET A 139 14.11 7.63 11.45
N GLU A 140 14.43 7.57 12.75
CA GLU A 140 13.62 6.86 13.75
C GLU A 140 12.23 7.51 13.94
N ASP A 141 12.13 8.83 13.73
CA ASP A 141 10.87 9.58 13.85
C ASP A 141 9.98 9.44 12.59
N ILE A 142 10.50 8.83 11.54
CA ILE A 142 9.79 8.65 10.28
C ILE A 142 8.96 7.36 10.35
N PRO A 143 7.64 7.44 10.19
CA PRO A 143 6.75 6.29 10.35
C PRO A 143 6.73 5.40 9.10
N HIS A 144 7.88 4.90 8.70
CA HIS A 144 8.07 3.92 7.63
C HIS A 144 9.21 2.98 7.98
N PRO A 145 9.11 1.69 7.67
CA PRO A 145 10.26 0.81 7.74
C PRO A 145 11.22 1.17 6.59
N LEU A 146 12.52 1.14 6.86
CA LEU A 146 13.50 1.26 5.79
C LEU A 146 13.54 -0.04 4.95
N ILE A 147 13.91 0.07 3.68
CA ILE A 147 14.12 -1.11 2.84
C ILE A 147 15.18 -2.03 3.49
N THR A 148 16.26 -1.44 4.03
CA THR A 148 17.31 -2.20 4.72
C THR A 148 16.78 -2.93 5.96
N GLU A 149 15.94 -2.31 6.78
CA GLU A 149 15.27 -2.94 7.93
C GLU A 149 14.36 -4.08 7.49
N SER A 150 13.52 -3.83 6.47
CA SER A 150 12.61 -4.84 5.94
C SER A 150 13.36 -6.05 5.38
N MET A 151 14.47 -5.83 4.67
CA MET A 151 15.32 -6.91 4.18
C MET A 151 15.97 -7.71 5.31
N GLU A 152 16.37 -7.05 6.40
CA GLU A 152 16.96 -7.72 7.57
C GLU A 152 15.93 -8.61 8.27
N ILE A 153 14.74 -8.08 8.58
CA ILE A 153 13.63 -8.84 9.21
C ILE A 153 13.26 -10.06 8.36
N LEU A 154 13.24 -9.90 7.05
CA LEU A 154 12.78 -10.93 6.10
C LEU A 154 13.94 -11.81 5.56
N TYR A 155 15.16 -11.61 6.05
CA TYR A 155 16.36 -12.33 5.56
C TYR A 155 16.26 -13.84 5.76
N ASN A 156 15.63 -14.30 6.84
CA ASN A 156 15.46 -15.71 7.17
C ASN A 156 14.39 -16.44 6.33
N LEU A 157 13.64 -15.72 5.50
CA LEU A 157 12.81 -16.36 4.47
C LEU A 157 13.69 -17.11 3.48
N ASN A 158 13.22 -18.22 2.95
CA ASN A 158 13.90 -18.89 1.85
C ASN A 158 13.89 -18.01 0.58
N SER A 159 14.74 -18.32 -0.38
CA SER A 159 14.90 -17.55 -1.62
C SER A 159 13.60 -17.38 -2.42
N THR A 160 12.78 -18.42 -2.47
CA THR A 160 11.49 -18.38 -3.16
C THR A 160 10.55 -17.34 -2.54
N ASN A 161 10.49 -17.26 -1.21
CA ASN A 161 9.66 -16.30 -0.52
C ASN A 161 10.22 -14.87 -0.61
N ARG A 162 11.54 -14.67 -0.53
CA ARG A 162 12.13 -13.34 -0.76
C ARG A 162 11.85 -12.80 -2.15
N ASN A 163 11.91 -13.66 -3.18
CA ASN A 163 11.61 -13.25 -4.56
C ASN A 163 10.15 -12.85 -4.82
N LYS A 164 9.24 -13.12 -3.91
CA LYS A 164 7.84 -12.63 -3.99
C LYS A 164 7.71 -11.16 -3.60
N ILE A 165 8.72 -10.57 -2.96
CA ILE A 165 8.67 -9.26 -2.32
C ILE A 165 9.12 -8.18 -3.30
N TYR A 166 8.27 -7.19 -3.49
CA TYR A 166 8.47 -6.02 -4.33
C TYR A 166 8.31 -4.75 -3.48
N PHE A 167 9.38 -3.98 -3.33
CA PHE A 167 9.29 -2.66 -2.71
C PHE A 167 8.59 -1.69 -3.64
N ILE A 168 7.68 -0.89 -3.09
CA ILE A 168 6.86 0.12 -3.77
C ILE A 168 6.86 1.42 -2.97
N HIS A 169 6.09 2.44 -3.40
CA HIS A 169 5.84 3.67 -2.63
C HIS A 169 7.09 4.50 -2.34
N PHE A 170 8.03 4.55 -3.26
CA PHE A 170 9.32 5.23 -3.07
C PHE A 170 9.17 6.74 -2.92
N ASN A 171 9.84 7.33 -1.92
CA ASN A 171 10.11 8.76 -1.91
C ASN A 171 11.05 9.14 -3.07
N HIS A 172 10.95 10.37 -3.55
CA HIS A 172 11.80 10.86 -4.65
C HIS A 172 13.32 10.83 -4.31
N SER A 173 13.68 10.86 -3.03
CA SER A 173 15.07 10.74 -2.56
C SER A 173 15.60 9.29 -2.58
N ASN A 174 14.71 8.29 -2.70
CA ASN A 174 15.10 6.90 -2.53
C ASN A 174 16.06 6.45 -3.64
N PRO A 175 17.31 6.06 -3.31
CA PRO A 175 18.30 5.67 -4.31
C PRO A 175 17.91 4.39 -5.08
N ALA A 176 16.99 3.58 -4.59
CA ALA A 176 16.56 2.37 -5.28
C ALA A 176 15.88 2.65 -6.64
N ILE A 177 15.31 3.86 -6.83
CA ILE A 177 14.71 4.26 -8.12
C ILE A 177 15.70 4.91 -9.07
N MET A 178 16.70 5.62 -8.54
CA MET A 178 17.65 6.43 -9.30
C MET A 178 18.98 5.74 -9.54
N ASN A 179 19.42 4.89 -8.62
CA ASN A 179 20.73 4.25 -8.65
C ASN A 179 20.61 2.74 -8.95
N GLY A 180 21.04 2.37 -10.15
CA GLY A 180 21.03 0.95 -10.57
C GLY A 180 21.85 0.04 -9.66
N ALA A 181 22.91 0.51 -9.02
CA ALA A 181 23.72 -0.29 -8.10
C ALA A 181 22.92 -0.68 -6.84
N VAL A 182 22.15 0.27 -6.25
CA VAL A 182 21.27 -0.02 -5.10
C VAL A 182 20.17 -1.00 -5.48
N ALA A 183 19.51 -0.78 -6.61
CA ALA A 183 18.51 -1.72 -7.11
C ALA A 183 19.08 -3.12 -7.40
N ASN A 184 20.34 -3.21 -7.82
CA ASN A 184 21.04 -4.48 -8.04
C ASN A 184 21.41 -5.16 -6.72
N ASP A 185 21.82 -4.38 -5.70
CA ASP A 185 22.07 -4.92 -4.35
C ASP A 185 20.79 -5.55 -3.76
N ILE A 186 19.67 -4.85 -3.84
CA ILE A 186 18.35 -5.39 -3.42
C ILE A 186 18.06 -6.71 -4.14
N ARG A 187 18.26 -6.77 -5.45
CA ARG A 187 18.03 -8.01 -6.25
C ARG A 187 19.01 -9.13 -5.91
N SER A 188 20.27 -8.81 -5.62
CA SER A 188 21.27 -9.82 -5.23
C SER A 188 20.88 -10.55 -3.95
N LYS A 189 20.12 -9.87 -3.07
CA LYS A 189 19.54 -10.41 -1.84
C LYS A 189 18.18 -11.08 -2.06
N GLN A 190 17.75 -11.19 -3.34
CA GLN A 190 16.50 -11.83 -3.78
C GLN A 190 15.23 -11.09 -3.37
N PHE A 191 15.31 -9.77 -3.25
CA PHE A 191 14.18 -8.88 -3.17
C PHE A 191 14.03 -8.10 -4.48
N ASN A 192 12.92 -7.44 -4.70
CA ASN A 192 12.66 -6.72 -5.94
C ASN A 192 12.29 -5.26 -5.70
N VAL A 193 12.59 -4.43 -6.68
CA VAL A 193 12.12 -3.05 -6.80
C VAL A 193 11.05 -3.03 -7.87
N ALA A 194 9.82 -2.69 -7.51
CA ALA A 194 8.73 -2.58 -8.47
C ALA A 194 8.99 -1.44 -9.47
N ARG A 195 8.55 -1.64 -10.70
CA ARG A 195 8.67 -0.65 -11.77
C ARG A 195 7.37 -0.55 -12.54
N GLN A 196 7.11 0.64 -13.06
CA GLN A 196 5.96 0.87 -13.91
C GLN A 196 5.95 -0.10 -15.11
N GLY A 197 4.80 -0.64 -15.41
CA GLY A 197 4.60 -1.58 -16.53
C GLY A 197 4.81 -3.05 -16.18
N MET A 198 5.21 -3.41 -14.95
CA MET A 198 5.19 -4.80 -14.51
C MET A 198 3.76 -5.32 -14.44
N ILE A 199 3.54 -6.55 -14.91
CA ILE A 199 2.24 -7.23 -14.92
C ILE A 199 2.35 -8.49 -14.07
N PHE A 200 1.36 -8.69 -13.20
CA PHE A 200 1.25 -9.85 -12.31
C PHE A 200 -0.09 -10.53 -12.53
N GLU A 201 -0.07 -11.82 -12.75
CA GLU A 201 -1.29 -12.62 -12.87
C GLU A 201 -1.75 -13.09 -11.48
N LEU A 202 -3.05 -12.99 -11.21
CA LEU A 202 -3.68 -13.39 -9.96
C LEU A 202 -4.56 -14.65 -10.12
#